data_4118e515c976d8d9d5caa0d6864efccf
#
_entry.id   4118e515c976d8d9d5caa0d6864efccf
#
_cell.length_a   1.000
_cell.length_b   1.000
_cell.length_c   1.000
_cell.angle_alpha   90.00
_cell.angle_beta   90.00
_cell.angle_gamma   90.00
#
_symmetry.space_group_name_H-M   'P 1'
#
loop_
_entity.id
_entity.type
_entity.pdbx_description
1 polymer ?
#
loop_
_entity_poly.entity_id
_entity_poly.type
_entity_poly.pdbx_seq_one_letter_code
_entity_poly.pdbx_strand_id
1 'polypeptide(L)'
;MFVHLVLIKLKPGITRADPRVPAWEAKFKGLKDQCAGIVRFEFGYNFTDRPVAYDIGINMAFDTRENLVAYGPHPAHQEVVVALREIADWVICDYEA
;
A
#
# COMPACT_ATOMS: atom_id res chain seq x y z
N MET A 1 17.26 6.74 2.87
CA MET A 1 16.28 5.64 2.61
C MET A 1 15.44 5.93 1.40
N PHE A 2 14.86 4.89 0.86
CA PHE A 2 14.07 4.95 -0.36
C PHE A 2 12.62 4.74 -0.01
N VAL A 3 11.83 5.80 -0.13
CA VAL A 3 10.45 5.85 0.34
C VAL A 3 9.50 5.46 -0.78
N HIS A 4 8.55 4.59 -0.45
CA HIS A 4 7.43 4.19 -1.31
C HIS A 4 6.15 4.68 -0.64
N LEU A 5 5.60 5.76 -1.16
CA LEU A 5 4.40 6.39 -0.63
C LEU A 5 3.21 6.02 -1.51
N VAL A 6 2.15 5.52 -0.90
CA VAL A 6 0.92 5.13 -1.62
C VAL A 6 -0.29 5.77 -0.96
N LEU A 7 -1.15 6.35 -1.79
CA LEU A 7 -2.45 6.86 -1.35
C LEU A 7 -3.52 6.10 -2.12
N ILE A 8 -4.46 5.51 -1.40
CA ILE A 8 -5.46 4.60 -1.95
C ILE A 8 -6.85 5.20 -1.78
N LYS A 9 -7.64 5.16 -2.85
CA LYS A 9 -9.03 5.59 -2.84
C LYS A 9 -9.92 4.40 -3.18
N LEU A 10 -10.83 4.06 -2.27
CA LEU A 10 -11.80 2.99 -2.51
C LEU A 10 -12.73 3.40 -3.66
N LYS A 11 -13.12 2.42 -4.48
CA LYS A 11 -14.04 2.65 -5.59
C LYS A 11 -15.41 3.07 -5.06
N PRO A 12 -16.22 3.80 -5.86
CA PRO A 12 -17.57 4.18 -5.46
C PRO A 12 -18.38 2.97 -4.97
N GLY A 13 -19.04 3.14 -3.83
CA GLY A 13 -19.85 2.09 -3.22
C GLY A 13 -19.07 1.08 -2.37
N ILE A 14 -17.76 1.13 -2.36
CA ILE A 14 -16.92 0.27 -1.51
C ILE A 14 -16.49 1.05 -0.28
N THR A 15 -16.77 0.49 0.89
CA THR A 15 -16.40 1.09 2.18
C THR A 15 -15.52 0.12 2.96
N ARG A 16 -14.98 0.59 4.10
CA ARG A 16 -14.19 -0.27 5.00
C ARG A 16 -14.96 -1.48 5.51
N ALA A 17 -16.29 -1.43 5.49
CA ALA A 17 -17.15 -2.54 5.89
C ALA A 17 -17.22 -3.67 4.85
N ASP A 18 -16.81 -3.39 3.62
CA ASP A 18 -16.71 -4.44 2.59
C ASP A 18 -15.64 -5.45 3.03
N PRO A 19 -15.99 -6.76 3.11
CA PRO A 19 -15.05 -7.77 3.62
C PRO A 19 -13.77 -7.91 2.81
N ARG A 20 -13.76 -7.46 1.56
CA ARG A 20 -12.54 -7.47 0.73
C ARG A 20 -11.50 -6.49 1.22
N VAL A 21 -11.89 -5.43 1.94
CA VAL A 21 -10.96 -4.43 2.46
C VAL A 21 -10.10 -5.01 3.58
N PRO A 22 -10.65 -5.57 4.68
CA PRO A 22 -9.81 -6.20 5.71
C PRO A 22 -9.06 -7.44 5.19
N ALA A 23 -9.61 -8.16 4.22
CA ALA A 23 -8.91 -9.28 3.60
C ALA A 23 -7.66 -8.80 2.85
N TRP A 24 -7.77 -7.70 2.10
CA TRP A 24 -6.63 -7.06 1.44
C TRP A 24 -5.61 -6.55 2.47
N GLU A 25 -6.07 -5.89 3.51
CA GLU A 25 -5.19 -5.37 4.57
C GLU A 25 -4.32 -6.47 5.18
N ALA A 26 -4.91 -7.62 5.49
CA ALA A 26 -4.17 -8.76 6.03
C ALA A 26 -3.09 -9.25 5.06
N LYS A 27 -3.42 -9.33 3.77
CA LYS A 27 -2.48 -9.72 2.73
C LYS A 27 -1.35 -8.69 2.60
N PHE A 28 -1.67 -7.41 2.61
CA PHE A 28 -0.68 -6.34 2.56
C PHE A 28 0.29 -6.40 3.76
N LYS A 29 -0.23 -6.57 4.97
CA LYS A 29 0.59 -6.61 6.19
C LYS A 29 1.57 -7.77 6.19
N GLY A 30 1.27 -8.86 5.50
CA GLY A 30 2.17 -9.98 5.34
C GLY A 30 3.41 -9.69 4.51
N LEU A 31 3.43 -8.61 3.73
CA LEU A 31 4.56 -8.27 2.88
C LEU A 31 5.83 -7.94 3.67
N LYS A 32 5.68 -7.42 4.88
CA LYS A 32 6.81 -7.02 5.71
C LYS A 32 7.79 -8.18 5.92
N ASP A 33 7.27 -9.39 6.07
CA ASP A 33 8.09 -10.57 6.34
C ASP A 33 8.51 -11.31 5.06
N GLN A 34 7.99 -10.91 3.90
CA GLN A 34 8.22 -11.60 2.63
C GLN A 34 9.15 -10.84 1.69
N CYS A 35 9.32 -9.52 1.90
CA CYS A 35 10.10 -8.68 1.00
C CYS A 35 11.32 -8.12 1.72
N ALA A 36 12.49 -8.16 1.06
CA ALA A 36 13.74 -7.73 1.65
C ALA A 36 13.86 -6.20 1.74
N GLY A 37 14.56 -5.73 2.76
CA GLY A 37 15.02 -4.36 2.86
C GLY A 37 14.01 -3.35 3.40
N ILE A 38 12.84 -3.79 3.85
CA ILE A 38 11.84 -2.89 4.40
C ILE A 38 12.29 -2.40 5.78
N VAL A 39 12.51 -1.09 5.91
CA VAL A 39 12.94 -0.44 7.15
C VAL A 39 11.84 0.43 7.78
N ARG A 40 10.79 0.73 7.04
CA ARG A 40 9.58 1.40 7.54
C ARG A 40 8.37 0.76 6.87
N PHE A 41 7.34 0.50 7.67
CA PHE A 41 6.13 -0.14 7.17
C PHE A 41 4.94 0.42 7.94
N GLU A 42 4.37 1.52 7.43
CA GLU A 42 3.25 2.22 8.05
C GLU A 42 2.01 2.13 7.19
N PHE A 43 0.89 1.90 7.82
CA PHE A 43 -0.41 1.78 7.19
C PHE A 43 -1.44 2.47 8.07
N GLY A 44 -2.36 3.22 7.45
CA GLY A 44 -3.44 3.84 8.20
C GLY A 44 -4.63 4.20 7.34
N TYR A 45 -5.79 4.29 7.99
CA TYR A 45 -7.01 4.79 7.37
C TYR A 45 -7.14 6.29 7.59
N ASN A 46 -7.64 6.99 6.57
CA ASN A 46 -7.95 8.40 6.67
C ASN A 46 -9.01 8.63 7.77
N PHE A 47 -8.82 9.69 8.58
CA PHE A 47 -9.77 10.05 9.62
C PHE A 47 -10.35 11.45 9.43
N THR A 48 -10.03 12.14 8.33
CA THR A 48 -10.54 13.48 8.07
C THR A 48 -11.65 13.44 7.01
N ASP A 49 -12.56 14.42 7.08
CA ASP A 49 -13.67 14.55 6.13
C ASP A 49 -13.36 15.67 5.13
N ARG A 50 -12.27 15.50 4.37
CA ARG A 50 -11.85 16.47 3.36
C ARG A 50 -12.11 15.93 1.97
N PRO A 51 -12.63 16.76 1.04
CA PRO A 51 -12.91 16.29 -0.33
C PRO A 51 -11.70 15.75 -1.08
N VAL A 52 -10.49 16.22 -0.75
CA VAL A 52 -9.24 15.81 -1.41
C VAL A 52 -8.56 14.65 -0.71
N ALA A 53 -9.08 14.18 0.43
CA ALA A 53 -8.46 13.09 1.19
C ALA A 53 -8.77 11.74 0.53
N TYR A 54 -7.74 10.90 0.43
CA TYR A 54 -7.89 9.50 0.03
C TYR A 54 -8.21 8.67 1.27
N ASP A 55 -8.51 7.39 1.08
CA ASP A 55 -9.07 6.55 2.16
C ASP A 55 -8.01 5.84 2.99
N ILE A 56 -6.87 5.50 2.38
CA ILE A 56 -5.80 4.73 3.01
C ILE A 56 -4.46 5.33 2.63
N GLY A 57 -3.57 5.44 3.61
CA GLY A 57 -2.19 5.86 3.42
C GLY A 57 -1.22 4.75 3.76
N ILE A 58 -0.20 4.58 2.92
CA ILE A 58 0.91 3.65 3.14
C ILE A 58 2.21 4.44 3.03
N ASN A 59 3.05 4.31 4.04
CA ASN A 59 4.39 4.87 4.03
C ASN A 59 5.38 3.74 4.29
N MET A 60 6.04 3.29 3.23
CA MET A 60 7.08 2.28 3.30
C MET A 60 8.42 2.91 2.97
N ALA A 61 9.48 2.37 3.55
CA ALA A 61 10.83 2.74 3.17
C ALA A 61 11.72 1.51 3.09
N PHE A 62 12.66 1.55 2.16
CA PHE A 62 13.61 0.49 1.90
C PHE A 62 15.02 0.99 2.17
N ASP A 63 15.91 0.10 2.57
CA ASP A 63 17.30 0.41 2.87
C ASP A 63 18.10 0.76 1.60
N THR A 64 17.78 0.11 0.47
CA THR A 64 18.46 0.35 -0.81
C THR A 64 17.44 0.59 -1.93
N ARG A 65 17.90 1.30 -2.97
CA ARG A 65 17.11 1.50 -4.19
C ARG A 65 16.76 0.16 -4.84
N GLU A 66 17.72 -0.75 -4.87
CA GLU A 66 17.56 -2.06 -5.50
C GLU A 66 16.45 -2.87 -4.82
N ASN A 67 16.36 -2.80 -3.49
CA ASN A 67 15.29 -3.50 -2.76
C ASN A 67 13.91 -2.91 -3.05
N LEU A 68 13.79 -1.58 -3.18
CA LEU A 68 12.53 -0.97 -3.60
C LEU A 68 12.16 -1.39 -5.01
N VAL A 69 13.11 -1.39 -5.93
CA VAL A 69 12.86 -1.79 -7.32
C VAL A 69 12.43 -3.27 -7.39
N ALA A 70 13.08 -4.13 -6.61
CA ALA A 70 12.76 -5.57 -6.57
C ALA A 70 11.39 -5.85 -5.95
N TYR A 71 10.89 -4.97 -5.10
CA TYR A 71 9.58 -5.11 -4.46
C TYR A 71 8.44 -5.12 -5.48
N GLY A 72 8.51 -4.26 -6.51
CA GLY A 72 7.44 -4.14 -7.51
C GLY A 72 7.05 -5.48 -8.13
N PRO A 73 7.98 -6.22 -8.77
CA PRO A 73 7.67 -7.50 -9.42
C PRO A 73 7.61 -8.69 -8.46
N HIS A 74 7.87 -8.52 -7.18
CA HIS A 74 7.84 -9.62 -6.21
C HIS A 74 6.47 -10.30 -6.22
N PRO A 75 6.40 -11.66 -6.28
CA PRO A 75 5.12 -12.36 -6.38
C PRO A 75 4.14 -12.04 -5.26
N ALA A 76 4.61 -11.89 -4.02
CA ALA A 76 3.75 -11.52 -2.90
C ALA A 76 3.14 -10.13 -3.08
N HIS A 77 3.91 -9.16 -3.61
CA HIS A 77 3.42 -7.82 -3.92
C HIS A 77 2.40 -7.85 -5.06
N GLN A 78 2.64 -8.66 -6.09
CA GLN A 78 1.71 -8.80 -7.21
C GLN A 78 0.34 -9.31 -6.76
N GLU A 79 0.29 -10.22 -5.81
CA GLU A 79 -0.98 -10.69 -5.23
C GLU A 79 -1.73 -9.57 -4.52
N VAL A 80 -1.00 -8.72 -3.80
CA VAL A 80 -1.58 -7.54 -3.12
C VAL A 80 -2.14 -6.55 -4.13
N VAL A 81 -1.43 -6.32 -5.23
CA VAL A 81 -1.87 -5.41 -6.30
C VAL A 81 -3.14 -5.92 -6.98
N VAL A 82 -3.18 -7.22 -7.30
CA VAL A 82 -4.37 -7.83 -7.93
C VAL A 82 -5.60 -7.69 -7.03
N ALA A 83 -5.45 -7.98 -5.74
CA ALA A 83 -6.55 -7.85 -4.77
C ALA A 83 -6.99 -6.39 -4.62
N LEU A 84 -6.05 -5.45 -4.59
CA LEU A 84 -6.36 -4.03 -4.45
C LEU A 84 -7.13 -3.49 -5.65
N ARG A 85 -6.77 -3.93 -6.86
CA ARG A 85 -7.42 -3.47 -8.09
C ARG A 85 -8.91 -3.74 -8.12
N GLU A 86 -9.37 -4.77 -7.40
CA GLU A 86 -10.78 -5.09 -7.29
C GLU A 86 -11.57 -4.03 -6.52
N ILE A 87 -10.93 -3.33 -5.56
CA ILE A 87 -11.64 -2.49 -4.58
C ILE A 87 -11.24 -1.02 -4.62
N ALA A 88 -10.15 -0.67 -5.31
CA ALA A 88 -9.59 0.68 -5.18
C ALA A 88 -8.80 1.11 -6.40
N ASP A 89 -8.56 2.42 -6.45
CA ASP A 89 -7.55 3.07 -7.28
C ASP A 89 -6.49 3.67 -6.37
N TRP A 90 -5.27 3.89 -6.88
CA TRP A 90 -4.20 4.44 -6.06
C TRP A 90 -3.19 5.22 -6.88
N VAL A 91 -2.41 6.03 -6.19
CA VAL A 91 -1.28 6.77 -6.75
C VAL A 91 -0.04 6.48 -5.90
N ILE A 92 1.13 6.56 -6.51
CA ILE A 92 2.39 6.30 -5.82
C ILE A 92 3.38 7.43 -6.07
N CYS A 93 4.33 7.56 -5.12
CA CYS A 93 5.51 8.39 -5.31
C CYS A 93 6.68 7.67 -4.63
N ASP A 94 7.71 7.37 -5.43
CA ASP A 94 8.94 6.75 -4.94
C ASP A 94 10.03 7.81 -4.93
N TYR A 95 10.63 8.05 -3.76
CA TYR A 95 11.64 9.10 -3.64
C TYR A 95 12.71 8.73 -2.61
N GLU A 96 13.87 9.35 -2.77
CA GLU A 96 14.97 9.19 -1.82
C GLU A 96 14.91 10.29 -0.76
N ALA A 97 15.06 9.88 0.49
CA ALA A 97 15.06 10.81 1.63
C ALA A 97 16.29 10.60 2.51
#